data_24fe1ee2f313266ce6ad164a680ddfce
#
_entry.id   24fe1ee2f313266ce6ad164a680ddfce
#
_cell.length_a   1.000
_cell.length_b   1.000
_cell.length_c   1.000
_cell.angle_alpha   90.00
_cell.angle_beta   90.00
_cell.angle_gamma   90.00
#
_symmetry.space_group_name_H-M   'P 1'
#
loop_
_entity.id
_entity.type
_entity.pdbx_description
1 polymer ?
#
loop_
_entity_poly.entity_id
_entity_poly.type
_entity_poly.pdbx_seq_one_letter_code
_entity_poly.pdbx_strand_id
1 'polypeptide(L)'
;GLFSTPAGMPFKSLQATAKFTHTSKEGEDLEYFNQSNLFRYFTYYRIHTAYYNKLIAIDPVRNLPLSGIVKGILKNIIGKGGAKTHLEEKRLNVIGYDLFTATIAVRAIAYVNPSDGYPIIIPCIQLQATDHNRLVFPPSVLKDDLFQIPVDSKVAVFGMNFEFANQVVKGTFEGFKKFRGIKFGVIDIEEIYNSSPVIV
;
A
#
# COMPACT_ATOMS: atom_id res chain seq x y z
N GLY A 1 -2.91 -8.30 2.85
CA GLY A 1 -3.41 -8.62 1.51
C GLY A 1 -2.31 -9.23 0.66
N LEU A 2 -2.61 -10.32 -0.03
CA LEU A 2 -1.71 -10.92 -1.01
C LEU A 2 -2.17 -10.50 -2.40
N PHE A 3 -1.26 -9.94 -3.20
CA PHE A 3 -1.48 -9.74 -4.61
C PHE A 3 -0.97 -10.97 -5.35
N SER A 4 -1.85 -11.73 -5.97
CA SER A 4 -1.48 -12.78 -6.90
C SER A 4 -1.72 -12.28 -8.31
N THR A 5 -0.68 -12.25 -9.12
CA THR A 5 -0.79 -12.10 -10.58
C THR A 5 -0.45 -13.46 -11.19
N PRO A 6 -1.41 -14.36 -11.40
CA PRO A 6 -1.14 -15.45 -12.31
C PRO A 6 -0.84 -14.86 -13.70
N ALA A 7 -0.01 -15.54 -14.46
CA ALA A 7 0.30 -15.14 -15.84
C ALA A 7 -1.00 -15.06 -16.66
N GLY A 8 -1.70 -13.94 -16.58
CA GLY A 8 -3.00 -13.68 -17.19
C GLY A 8 -3.84 -12.76 -16.33
N MET A 9 -4.30 -11.66 -16.90
CA MET A 9 -5.32 -10.79 -16.31
C MET A 9 -6.61 -11.60 -16.04
N PRO A 10 -7.34 -11.35 -14.93
CA PRO A 10 -7.40 -10.13 -14.13
C PRO A 10 -6.55 -10.16 -12.87
N PHE A 11 -6.15 -8.97 -12.36
CA PHE A 11 -5.57 -8.82 -11.03
C PHE A 11 -6.58 -9.26 -9.97
N LYS A 12 -6.10 -10.03 -9.00
CA LYS A 12 -6.92 -10.54 -7.90
C LYS A 12 -6.37 -10.06 -6.56
N SER A 13 -7.26 -9.81 -5.63
CA SER A 13 -6.94 -9.52 -4.23
C SER A 13 -7.51 -10.60 -3.35
N LEU A 14 -6.70 -11.11 -2.45
CA LEU A 14 -7.09 -11.99 -1.35
C LEU A 14 -6.77 -11.27 -0.04
N GLN A 15 -7.74 -11.18 0.86
CA GLN A 15 -7.55 -10.68 2.22
C GLN A 15 -7.68 -11.82 3.21
N ALA A 16 -6.83 -11.78 4.24
CA ALA A 16 -6.93 -12.72 5.35
C ALA A 16 -6.65 -11.96 6.66
N THR A 17 -7.39 -12.30 7.70
CA THR A 17 -7.14 -11.82 9.06
C THR A 17 -6.43 -12.91 9.83
N ALA A 18 -5.33 -12.56 10.48
CA ALA A 18 -4.55 -13.51 11.25
C ALA A 18 -4.05 -12.85 12.56
N LYS A 19 -3.86 -13.67 13.58
CA LYS A 19 -3.30 -13.26 14.87
C LYS A 19 -1.88 -13.77 14.98
N PHE A 20 -0.95 -12.87 15.27
CA PHE A 20 0.43 -13.22 15.55
C PHE A 20 0.52 -14.23 16.71
N THR A 21 1.38 -15.24 16.57
CA THR A 21 1.60 -16.29 17.59
C THR A 21 3.01 -16.22 18.14
N HIS A 22 4.02 -16.37 17.28
CA HIS A 22 5.42 -16.37 17.70
C HIS A 22 6.36 -16.09 16.50
N THR A 23 7.63 -15.93 16.79
CA THR A 23 8.70 -15.86 15.79
C THR A 23 9.64 -17.05 15.93
N SER A 24 10.29 -17.46 14.83
CA SER A 24 11.42 -18.37 14.84
C SER A 24 12.58 -17.80 14.02
N LYS A 25 13.80 -18.07 14.47
CA LYS A 25 15.05 -17.74 13.75
C LYS A 25 15.69 -18.97 13.10
N GLU A 26 15.07 -20.12 13.24
CA GLU A 26 15.52 -21.40 12.72
C GLU A 26 14.31 -22.26 12.32
N GLY A 27 14.52 -23.30 11.53
CA GLY A 27 13.51 -24.27 11.13
C GLY A 27 13.34 -24.41 9.63
N GLU A 28 12.63 -25.47 9.24
CA GLU A 28 12.44 -25.84 7.82
C GLU A 28 11.79 -24.75 6.99
N ASP A 29 10.83 -23.99 7.55
CA ASP A 29 10.15 -22.91 6.84
C ASP A 29 11.12 -21.80 6.44
N LEU A 30 12.05 -21.44 7.34
CA LEU A 30 13.05 -20.40 7.09
C LEU A 30 14.06 -20.87 6.04
N GLU A 31 14.48 -22.14 6.12
CA GLU A 31 15.36 -22.75 5.13
C GLU A 31 14.69 -22.87 3.76
N TYR A 32 13.41 -23.26 3.71
CA TYR A 32 12.65 -23.33 2.47
C TYR A 32 12.65 -22.01 1.71
N PHE A 33 12.39 -20.91 2.38
CA PHE A 33 12.43 -19.60 1.75
C PHE A 33 13.84 -19.19 1.33
N ASN A 34 14.86 -19.41 2.17
CA ASN A 34 16.25 -19.07 1.87
C ASN A 34 16.86 -19.91 0.73
N GLN A 35 16.35 -21.13 0.52
CA GLN A 35 16.75 -22.00 -0.60
C GLN A 35 15.96 -21.75 -1.86
N SER A 36 14.89 -20.95 -1.82
CA SER A 36 14.13 -20.62 -3.02
C SER A 36 14.99 -19.89 -4.06
N ASN A 37 14.74 -20.14 -5.33
CA ASN A 37 15.53 -19.53 -6.42
C ASN A 37 15.53 -18.00 -6.36
N LEU A 38 14.44 -17.38 -5.90
CA LEU A 38 14.32 -15.93 -5.75
C LEU A 38 15.38 -15.40 -4.77
N PHE A 39 15.47 -15.99 -3.58
CA PHE A 39 16.41 -15.52 -2.55
C PHE A 39 17.84 -16.01 -2.79
N ARG A 40 18.01 -17.15 -3.40
CA ARG A 40 19.33 -17.73 -3.67
C ARG A 40 20.11 -17.00 -4.76
N TYR A 41 19.42 -16.49 -5.80
CA TYR A 41 20.07 -15.90 -6.98
C TYR A 41 19.91 -14.39 -7.11
N PHE A 42 18.89 -13.80 -6.49
CA PHE A 42 18.55 -12.38 -6.69
C PHE A 42 18.78 -11.50 -5.47
N THR A 43 19.07 -12.06 -4.31
CA THR A 43 19.27 -11.25 -3.11
C THR A 43 20.52 -11.69 -2.34
N TYR A 44 21.28 -10.71 -1.91
CA TYR A 44 22.35 -10.92 -0.92
C TYR A 44 21.80 -11.02 0.51
N TYR A 45 20.48 -10.97 0.67
CA TYR A 45 19.80 -10.99 1.95
C TYR A 45 19.29 -12.39 2.24
N ARG A 46 19.50 -12.83 3.48
CA ARG A 46 18.84 -14.01 4.03
C ARG A 46 17.69 -13.60 4.91
N ILE A 47 16.61 -14.35 4.85
CA ILE A 47 15.53 -14.23 5.82
C ILE A 47 16.04 -14.76 7.15
N HIS A 48 16.05 -13.93 8.19
CA HIS A 48 16.55 -14.28 9.51
C HIS A 48 15.45 -14.61 10.51
N THR A 49 14.21 -14.26 10.21
CA THR A 49 13.11 -14.44 11.15
C THR A 49 11.82 -14.78 10.42
N ALA A 50 11.21 -15.88 10.79
CA ALA A 50 9.87 -16.26 10.37
C ALA A 50 8.86 -15.78 11.42
N TYR A 51 7.77 -15.16 10.96
CA TYR A 51 6.65 -14.71 11.80
C TYR A 51 5.46 -15.63 11.59
N TYR A 52 5.08 -16.36 12.62
CA TYR A 52 3.96 -17.29 12.55
C TYR A 52 2.67 -16.60 12.98
N ASN A 53 1.63 -16.83 12.20
CA ASN A 53 0.33 -16.24 12.45
C ASN A 53 -0.75 -17.32 12.36
N LYS A 54 -1.64 -17.35 13.33
CA LYS A 54 -2.85 -18.18 13.29
C LYS A 54 -3.88 -17.48 12.43
N LEU A 55 -4.28 -18.14 11.33
CA LEU A 55 -5.34 -17.65 10.45
C LEU A 55 -6.67 -17.65 11.19
N ILE A 56 -7.39 -16.52 11.16
CA ILE A 56 -8.71 -16.36 11.78
C ILE A 56 -9.81 -16.40 10.72
N ALA A 57 -9.61 -15.65 9.62
CA ALA A 57 -10.59 -15.55 8.54
C ALA A 57 -9.89 -15.31 7.21
N ILE A 58 -10.53 -15.78 6.13
CA ILE A 58 -10.14 -15.51 4.75
C ILE A 58 -11.36 -14.93 4.03
N ASP A 59 -11.19 -13.76 3.43
CA ASP A 59 -12.22 -13.16 2.61
C ASP A 59 -12.26 -13.81 1.21
N PRO A 60 -13.39 -13.77 0.53
CA PRO A 60 -13.47 -14.21 -0.85
C PRO A 60 -12.49 -13.47 -1.76
N VAL A 61 -11.93 -14.18 -2.74
CA VAL A 61 -11.06 -13.55 -3.76
C VAL A 61 -11.83 -12.50 -4.53
N ARG A 62 -11.32 -11.28 -4.56
CA ARG A 62 -11.94 -10.15 -5.29
C ARG A 62 -11.14 -9.80 -6.54
N ASN A 63 -11.83 -9.59 -7.65
CA ASN A 63 -11.19 -9.09 -8.87
C ASN A 63 -10.92 -7.58 -8.75
N LEU A 64 -9.74 -7.16 -9.19
CA LEU A 64 -9.38 -5.75 -9.32
C LEU A 64 -9.51 -5.38 -10.81
N PRO A 65 -10.60 -4.71 -11.23
CA PRO A 65 -10.83 -4.44 -12.65
C PRO A 65 -9.78 -3.46 -13.18
N LEU A 66 -9.05 -3.87 -14.23
CA LEU A 66 -8.01 -3.06 -14.86
C LEU A 66 -8.58 -1.72 -15.38
N SER A 67 -9.80 -1.74 -15.91
CA SER A 67 -10.51 -0.52 -16.36
C SER A 67 -10.68 0.50 -15.23
N GLY A 68 -10.97 0.04 -14.01
CA GLY A 68 -11.07 0.90 -12.83
C GLY A 68 -9.71 1.50 -12.43
N ILE A 69 -8.63 0.72 -12.54
CA ILE A 69 -7.26 1.18 -12.27
C ILE A 69 -6.88 2.26 -13.29
N VAL A 70 -7.05 1.99 -14.58
CA VAL A 70 -6.76 2.96 -15.66
C VAL A 70 -7.58 4.25 -15.50
N LYS A 71 -8.88 4.12 -15.19
CA LYS A 71 -9.75 5.27 -14.90
C LYS A 71 -9.25 6.07 -13.70
N GLY A 72 -8.73 5.40 -12.68
CA GLY A 72 -8.12 6.04 -11.51
C GLY A 72 -6.86 6.81 -11.86
N ILE A 73 -5.97 6.23 -12.68
CA ILE A 73 -4.75 6.89 -13.16
C ILE A 73 -5.09 8.14 -13.97
N LEU A 74 -6.06 8.07 -14.89
CA LEU A 74 -6.51 9.22 -15.67
C LEU A 74 -7.05 10.34 -14.77
N LYS A 75 -7.85 10.01 -13.76
CA LYS A 75 -8.35 10.99 -12.79
C LYS A 75 -7.20 11.68 -12.04
N ASN A 76 -6.15 10.94 -11.68
CA ASN A 76 -4.96 11.52 -11.05
C ASN A 76 -4.26 12.51 -11.98
N ILE A 77 -4.05 12.16 -13.24
CA ILE A 77 -3.40 13.06 -14.22
C ILE A 77 -4.14 14.40 -14.30
N ILE A 78 -5.47 14.37 -14.30
CA ILE A 78 -6.30 15.59 -14.44
C ILE A 78 -6.38 16.38 -13.13
N GLY A 79 -6.59 15.69 -12.00
CA GLY A 79 -7.07 16.32 -10.76
C GLY A 79 -6.05 16.50 -9.64
N LYS A 80 -5.06 15.62 -9.53
CA LYS A 80 -4.17 15.59 -8.35
C LYS A 80 -3.39 16.89 -8.13
N GLY A 81 -3.04 17.60 -9.19
CA GLY A 81 -2.31 18.87 -9.09
C GLY A 81 -3.05 19.96 -8.30
N GLY A 82 -4.39 19.89 -8.23
CA GLY A 82 -5.19 20.81 -7.41
C GLY A 82 -5.22 20.48 -5.92
N ALA A 83 -4.64 19.34 -5.52
CA ALA A 83 -4.65 18.87 -4.14
C ALA A 83 -3.32 19.14 -3.39
N LYS A 84 -2.37 19.85 -4.00
CA LYS A 84 -1.07 20.17 -3.39
C LYS A 84 -1.22 20.97 -2.11
N THR A 85 -0.35 20.70 -1.14
CA THR A 85 -0.34 21.40 0.16
C THR A 85 0.37 22.74 0.13
N HIS A 86 1.34 22.91 -0.79
CA HIS A 86 2.25 24.07 -0.88
C HIS A 86 3.08 24.31 0.40
N LEU A 87 3.31 23.25 1.22
CA LEU A 87 4.18 23.32 2.38
C LEU A 87 5.66 23.30 1.93
N GLU A 88 6.50 24.09 2.58
CA GLU A 88 7.95 24.13 2.31
C GLU A 88 8.66 22.86 2.83
N GLU A 89 8.22 22.35 3.99
CA GLU A 89 8.74 21.12 4.55
C GLU A 89 8.41 19.93 3.63
N LYS A 90 9.42 19.11 3.36
CA LYS A 90 9.28 17.91 2.51
C LYS A 90 9.38 16.65 3.38
N ARG A 91 8.27 15.98 3.61
CA ARG A 91 8.23 14.75 4.40
C ARG A 91 8.67 13.54 3.58
N LEU A 92 8.14 13.34 2.36
CA LEU A 92 8.66 12.30 1.47
C LEU A 92 10.07 12.64 1.01
N ASN A 93 11.00 11.71 1.22
CA ASN A 93 12.31 11.76 0.59
C ASN A 93 12.20 11.51 -0.92
N VAL A 94 13.30 11.62 -1.66
CA VAL A 94 13.33 11.45 -3.12
C VAL A 94 12.80 10.07 -3.53
N ILE A 95 13.28 9.01 -2.87
CA ILE A 95 12.88 7.62 -3.17
C ILE A 95 11.38 7.43 -2.94
N GLY A 96 10.86 7.91 -1.82
CA GLY A 96 9.43 7.82 -1.51
C GLY A 96 8.58 8.64 -2.47
N TYR A 97 9.03 9.83 -2.83
CA TYR A 97 8.31 10.66 -3.80
C TYR A 97 8.22 9.98 -5.18
N ASP A 98 9.34 9.42 -5.67
CA ASP A 98 9.37 8.69 -6.93
C ASP A 98 8.47 7.46 -6.88
N LEU A 99 8.52 6.69 -5.77
CA LEU A 99 7.69 5.52 -5.57
C LEU A 99 6.19 5.85 -5.58
N PHE A 100 5.79 6.92 -4.88
CA PHE A 100 4.38 7.30 -4.80
C PHE A 100 3.90 8.15 -6.00
N THR A 101 4.77 8.68 -6.82
CA THR A 101 4.40 9.36 -8.08
C THR A 101 4.40 8.41 -9.28
N ALA A 102 5.09 7.27 -9.21
CA ALA A 102 5.12 6.27 -10.27
C ALA A 102 3.69 5.92 -10.76
N THR A 103 3.53 5.76 -12.05
CA THR A 103 2.21 5.44 -12.66
C THR A 103 1.74 4.05 -12.24
N ILE A 104 2.66 3.09 -12.14
CA ILE A 104 2.39 1.70 -11.77
C ILE A 104 3.28 1.33 -10.61
N ALA A 105 2.67 1.04 -9.47
CA ALA A 105 3.31 0.49 -8.29
C ALA A 105 2.25 -0.24 -7.44
N VAL A 106 2.67 -1.19 -6.63
CA VAL A 106 1.79 -1.85 -5.68
C VAL A 106 1.58 -0.90 -4.51
N ARG A 107 0.34 -0.51 -4.25
CA ARG A 107 0.00 0.38 -3.12
C ARG A 107 -1.22 -0.15 -2.39
N ALA A 108 -1.20 0.01 -1.07
CA ALA A 108 -2.31 -0.35 -0.20
C ALA A 108 -2.44 0.67 0.93
N ILE A 109 -3.67 0.89 1.36
CA ILE A 109 -4.01 1.71 2.54
C ILE A 109 -4.40 0.75 3.65
N ALA A 110 -3.88 0.95 4.85
CA ALA A 110 -4.26 0.22 6.04
C ALA A 110 -4.78 1.19 7.11
N TYR A 111 -5.83 0.78 7.80
CA TYR A 111 -6.35 1.48 8.98
C TYR A 111 -6.86 0.46 10.00
N VAL A 112 -7.00 0.88 11.25
CA VAL A 112 -7.57 0.03 12.30
C VAL A 112 -9.07 0.19 12.30
N ASN A 113 -9.80 -0.93 12.16
CA ASN A 113 -11.25 -0.93 12.23
C ASN A 113 -11.69 -0.58 13.67
N PRO A 114 -12.46 0.50 13.87
CA PRO A 114 -12.86 0.93 15.21
C PRO A 114 -13.82 -0.05 15.90
N SER A 115 -14.47 -0.94 15.15
CA SER A 115 -15.46 -1.89 15.72
C SER A 115 -14.81 -3.11 16.39
N ASP A 116 -13.68 -3.58 15.89
CA ASP A 116 -13.03 -4.83 16.33
C ASP A 116 -11.53 -4.69 16.63
N GLY A 117 -10.94 -3.53 16.30
CA GLY A 117 -9.52 -3.25 16.51
C GLY A 117 -8.57 -3.97 15.54
N TYR A 118 -9.09 -4.70 14.55
CA TYR A 118 -8.24 -5.35 13.54
C TYR A 118 -7.87 -4.41 12.39
N PRO A 119 -6.66 -4.54 11.83
CA PRO A 119 -6.27 -3.76 10.68
C PRO A 119 -7.03 -4.23 9.42
N ILE A 120 -7.58 -3.28 8.68
CA ILE A 120 -8.12 -3.47 7.34
C ILE A 120 -7.11 -2.96 6.33
N ILE A 121 -6.79 -3.77 5.31
CA ILE A 121 -5.85 -3.40 4.25
C ILE A 121 -6.61 -3.36 2.93
N ILE A 122 -6.61 -2.19 2.27
CA ILE A 122 -7.31 -1.98 1.01
C ILE A 122 -6.26 -1.75 -0.10
N PRO A 123 -6.19 -2.62 -1.12
CA PRO A 123 -5.38 -2.37 -2.31
C PRO A 123 -5.82 -1.07 -2.99
N CYS A 124 -4.87 -0.16 -3.21
CA CYS A 124 -5.16 1.15 -3.81
C CYS A 124 -4.06 1.55 -4.81
N ILE A 125 -3.95 0.81 -5.92
CA ILE A 125 -2.92 1.01 -6.97
C ILE A 125 -2.96 2.42 -7.52
N GLN A 126 -4.16 3.03 -7.60
CA GLN A 126 -4.38 4.40 -8.09
C GLN A 126 -4.00 5.50 -7.09
N LEU A 127 -3.53 5.16 -5.88
CA LEU A 127 -3.05 6.16 -4.94
C LEU A 127 -1.74 6.78 -5.45
N GLN A 128 -1.61 8.11 -5.37
CA GLN A 128 -0.39 8.82 -5.78
C GLN A 128 -0.10 10.02 -4.88
N ALA A 129 1.18 10.43 -4.81
CA ALA A 129 1.57 11.68 -4.21
C ALA A 129 1.20 12.88 -5.11
N THR A 130 0.71 13.94 -4.49
CA THR A 130 0.50 15.25 -5.15
C THR A 130 1.73 16.14 -4.99
N ASP A 131 2.36 16.06 -3.84
CA ASP A 131 3.60 16.68 -3.41
C ASP A 131 4.27 15.82 -2.33
N HIS A 132 5.28 16.34 -1.68
CA HIS A 132 6.03 15.61 -0.65
C HIS A 132 5.27 15.41 0.67
N ASN A 133 4.08 16.00 0.83
CA ASN A 133 3.36 16.03 2.11
C ASN A 133 1.97 15.38 2.03
N ARG A 134 1.49 15.05 0.82
CA ARG A 134 0.12 14.58 0.63
C ARG A 134 0.00 13.48 -0.39
N LEU A 135 -0.74 12.44 -0.03
CA LEU A 135 -1.18 11.39 -0.94
C LEU A 135 -2.67 11.55 -1.26
N VAL A 136 -3.05 11.21 -2.49
CA VAL A 136 -4.45 11.22 -2.92
C VAL A 136 -4.79 9.98 -3.71
N PHE A 137 -6.05 9.59 -3.68
CA PHE A 137 -6.57 8.49 -4.47
C PHE A 137 -8.01 8.76 -4.93
N PRO A 138 -8.33 8.57 -6.22
CA PRO A 138 -9.71 8.55 -6.67
C PRO A 138 -10.36 7.22 -6.28
N PRO A 139 -11.61 7.19 -5.76
CA PRO A 139 -12.30 5.96 -5.39
C PRO A 139 -12.84 5.24 -6.63
N SER A 140 -11.96 4.68 -7.46
CA SER A 140 -12.30 4.04 -8.73
C SER A 140 -12.28 2.51 -8.69
N VAL A 141 -11.51 1.94 -7.76
CA VAL A 141 -11.46 0.50 -7.48
C VAL A 141 -11.68 0.31 -5.98
N LEU A 142 -12.39 -0.74 -5.58
CA LEU A 142 -12.77 -1.03 -4.19
C LEU A 142 -13.42 0.18 -3.49
N LYS A 143 -14.31 0.84 -4.22
CA LYS A 143 -14.95 2.10 -3.81
C LYS A 143 -15.62 1.98 -2.46
N ASP A 144 -16.35 0.90 -2.23
CA ASP A 144 -17.15 0.71 -1.02
C ASP A 144 -16.25 0.52 0.21
N ASP A 145 -15.12 -0.19 0.06
CA ASP A 145 -14.13 -0.33 1.14
C ASP A 145 -13.44 1.01 1.43
N LEU A 146 -13.07 1.76 0.39
CA LEU A 146 -12.41 3.07 0.54
C LEU A 146 -13.30 4.11 1.24
N PHE A 147 -14.63 4.05 1.04
CA PHE A 147 -15.56 4.93 1.71
C PHE A 147 -15.80 4.57 3.18
N GLN A 148 -15.39 3.40 3.62
CA GLN A 148 -15.46 2.98 5.03
C GLN A 148 -14.31 3.53 5.88
N ILE A 149 -13.25 4.06 5.27
CA ILE A 149 -12.14 4.66 6.02
C ILE A 149 -12.70 5.85 6.82
N PRO A 150 -12.61 5.83 8.16
CA PRO A 150 -13.13 6.93 8.97
C PRO A 150 -12.34 8.22 8.71
N VAL A 151 -13.04 9.34 8.61
CA VAL A 151 -12.41 10.66 8.51
C VAL A 151 -11.60 10.92 9.78
N ASP A 152 -10.50 11.64 9.68
CA ASP A 152 -9.54 11.95 10.75
C ASP A 152 -8.87 10.72 11.38
N SER A 153 -9.03 9.53 10.77
CA SER A 153 -8.35 8.32 11.24
C SER A 153 -6.88 8.29 10.83
N LYS A 154 -6.06 7.66 11.67
CA LYS A 154 -4.68 7.35 11.32
C LYS A 154 -4.64 6.18 10.33
N VAL A 155 -3.90 6.38 9.25
CA VAL A 155 -3.73 5.39 8.20
C VAL A 155 -2.26 5.14 7.94
N ALA A 156 -1.94 3.93 7.50
CA ALA A 156 -0.65 3.58 6.95
C ALA A 156 -0.79 3.28 5.46
N VAL A 157 0.11 3.80 4.66
CA VAL A 157 0.14 3.55 3.22
C VAL A 157 1.43 2.82 2.88
N PHE A 158 1.31 1.62 2.34
CA PHE A 158 2.40 0.85 1.80
C PHE A 158 2.55 1.15 0.31
N GLY A 159 3.78 1.35 -0.17
CA GLY A 159 4.13 1.42 -1.58
C GLY A 159 5.31 0.52 -1.89
N MET A 160 5.28 -0.14 -3.05
CA MET A 160 6.37 -0.97 -3.56
C MET A 160 6.40 -0.92 -5.09
N ASN A 161 7.59 -0.73 -5.66
CA ASN A 161 7.81 -0.84 -7.10
C ASN A 161 8.27 -2.25 -7.49
N PHE A 162 8.48 -2.49 -8.79
CA PHE A 162 8.93 -3.79 -9.28
C PHE A 162 10.41 -4.09 -9.02
N GLU A 163 11.18 -3.12 -8.55
CA GLU A 163 12.56 -3.28 -8.10
C GLU A 163 12.64 -3.59 -6.59
N PHE A 164 11.47 -3.85 -5.96
CA PHE A 164 11.32 -4.11 -4.54
C PHE A 164 11.67 -2.93 -3.61
N ALA A 165 11.96 -1.75 -4.16
CA ALA A 165 12.02 -0.55 -3.33
C ALA A 165 10.63 -0.33 -2.70
N ASN A 166 10.59 -0.20 -1.39
CA ASN A 166 9.34 -0.09 -0.67
C ASN A 166 9.42 0.93 0.46
N GLN A 167 8.28 1.50 0.80
CA GLN A 167 8.16 2.48 1.88
C GLN A 167 6.78 2.38 2.53
N VAL A 168 6.73 2.58 3.82
CA VAL A 168 5.49 2.78 4.58
C VAL A 168 5.41 4.25 4.99
N VAL A 169 4.28 4.87 4.73
CA VAL A 169 3.95 6.22 5.13
C VAL A 169 2.80 6.16 6.11
N LYS A 170 2.89 6.85 7.23
CA LYS A 170 1.77 7.08 8.14
C LYS A 170 1.24 8.49 7.97
N GLY A 171 -0.05 8.67 8.15
CA GLY A 171 -0.70 9.96 8.05
C GLY A 171 -2.13 9.94 8.54
N THR A 172 -2.80 11.06 8.36
CA THR A 172 -4.21 11.24 8.70
C THR A 172 -5.06 11.26 7.44
N PHE A 173 -6.14 10.49 7.42
CA PHE A 173 -7.11 10.51 6.33
C PHE A 173 -8.06 11.69 6.51
N GLU A 174 -7.89 12.72 5.69
CA GLU A 174 -8.67 13.98 5.68
C GLU A 174 -10.07 13.85 5.05
N GLY A 175 -10.49 12.63 4.75
CA GLY A 175 -11.76 12.39 4.05
C GLY A 175 -11.67 12.61 2.54
N PHE A 176 -12.85 12.74 1.92
CA PHE A 176 -12.99 12.92 0.47
C PHE A 176 -13.24 14.38 0.12
N LYS A 177 -12.34 14.96 -0.70
CA LYS A 177 -12.41 16.34 -1.19
C LYS A 177 -12.51 16.36 -2.72
N LYS A 178 -13.05 17.43 -3.30
CA LYS A 178 -13.11 17.59 -4.76
C LYS A 178 -12.01 18.55 -5.22
N PHE A 179 -11.22 18.11 -6.22
CA PHE A 179 -10.24 18.95 -6.89
C PHE A 179 -10.47 18.88 -8.38
N ARG A 180 -10.58 20.02 -9.04
CA ARG A 180 -10.91 20.13 -10.47
C ARG A 180 -12.14 19.28 -10.88
N GLY A 181 -13.17 19.27 -10.01
CA GLY A 181 -14.40 18.50 -10.22
C GLY A 181 -14.31 16.99 -9.92
N ILE A 182 -13.13 16.45 -9.60
CA ILE A 182 -12.89 15.03 -9.32
C ILE A 182 -12.81 14.80 -7.82
N LYS A 183 -13.51 13.76 -7.32
CA LYS A 183 -13.46 13.34 -5.92
C LYS A 183 -12.20 12.52 -5.65
N PHE A 184 -11.44 12.91 -4.62
CA PHE A 184 -10.26 12.22 -4.12
C PHE A 184 -10.38 11.98 -2.62
N GLY A 185 -9.94 10.81 -2.15
CA GLY A 185 -9.53 10.62 -0.77
C GLY A 185 -8.17 11.28 -0.56
N VAL A 186 -7.99 11.94 0.56
CA VAL A 186 -6.82 12.76 0.88
C VAL A 186 -6.16 12.21 2.14
N ILE A 187 -4.84 12.01 2.10
CA ILE A 187 -4.05 11.58 3.24
C ILE A 187 -2.91 12.57 3.42
N ASP A 188 -2.86 13.25 4.55
CA ASP A 188 -1.75 14.11 4.94
C ASP A 188 -0.68 13.29 5.64
N ILE A 189 0.56 13.36 5.11
CA ILE A 189 1.69 12.55 5.58
C ILE A 189 2.19 13.12 6.91
N GLU A 190 2.48 12.26 7.87
CA GLU A 190 3.05 12.61 9.17
C GLU A 190 4.42 11.98 9.39
N GLU A 191 4.55 10.68 9.10
CA GLU A 191 5.77 9.91 9.34
C GLU A 191 6.09 9.00 8.17
N ILE A 192 7.38 8.69 8.00
CA ILE A 192 7.87 7.81 6.94
C ILE A 192 8.72 6.71 7.57
N TYR A 193 8.49 5.48 7.14
CA TYR A 193 9.27 4.32 7.50
C TYR A 193 9.91 3.71 6.27
N ASN A 194 11.24 3.75 6.23
CA ASN A 194 12.01 3.09 5.20
C ASN A 194 12.29 1.65 5.68
N SER A 195 11.74 0.67 4.97
CA SER A 195 12.05 -0.74 5.22
C SER A 195 13.23 -1.23 4.37
N SER A 196 13.68 -0.43 3.41
CA SER A 196 14.90 -0.72 2.66
C SER A 196 16.13 -0.29 3.46
N PRO A 197 17.19 -1.12 3.53
CA PRO A 197 18.45 -0.68 4.08
C PRO A 197 18.92 0.55 3.31
N VAL A 198 19.50 1.50 4.04
CA VAL A 198 20.14 2.66 3.43
C VAL A 198 21.23 2.12 2.51
N ILE A 199 21.02 2.24 1.19
CA ILE A 199 22.09 2.01 0.25
C ILE A 199 23.04 3.19 0.44
N VAL A 200 24.15 2.94 1.11
CA VAL A 200 25.25 3.90 1.28
C VAL A 200 26.02 3.97 -0.02
#